data_097aeb120beb7d80cb889bec69c22297
#
_entry.id   097aeb120beb7d80cb889bec69c22297
#
_cell.length_a   1.000
_cell.length_b   1.000
_cell.length_c   1.000
_cell.angle_alpha   90.00
_cell.angle_beta   90.00
_cell.angle_gamma   90.00
#
_symmetry.space_group_name_H-M   'P 1'
#
loop_
_entity.id
_entity.type
_entity.pdbx_description
1 polymer ?
#
loop_
_entity_poly.entity_id
_entity_poly.type
_entity_poly.pdbx_seq_one_letter_code
_entity_poly.pdbx_strand_id
1 'polypeptide(L)'
;MGCALGTQSANPKCFLDIAVEDKIIGRLVIVLRMDVVPKTAQNFLGLCTDEHGRSYKGTTIHRIVPDFIAQGGDCGKSIYGKKFEDENFKLLHKGKGILSMANTGPHTNSTAFFISLGDCKRLDGKHVVFGKVMEGKEVLDILNGLGSTEGRTQKIVTIANCGHLEDAKSM
;
A
#
# COMPACT_ATOMS: atom_id res chain seq x y z
N MET A 1 -27.00 18.64 -1.28
CA MET A 1 -26.85 18.33 -1.48
C MET A 1 -26.42 17.18 -1.47
N GLY A 2 -26.94 16.77 -1.57
CA GLY A 2 -26.63 15.58 -1.28
C GLY A 2 -25.67 15.08 -2.07
N CYS A 3 -25.57 15.59 -2.96
CA CYS A 3 -24.76 15.18 -3.73
C CYS A 3 -23.67 14.76 -3.25
N ALA A 4 -23.37 15.35 -2.68
CA ALA A 4 -22.23 14.97 -2.14
C ALA A 4 -22.31 13.64 -1.60
N LEU A 5 -23.43 13.17 -1.42
CA LEU A 5 -23.57 11.98 -0.88
C LEU A 5 -22.89 10.94 -1.52
N GLY A 6 -23.13 10.79 -2.69
CA GLY A 6 -22.59 9.71 -3.37
C GLY A 6 -21.14 9.66 -3.31
N THR A 7 -20.56 10.77 -3.22
CA THR A 7 -19.15 10.78 -3.30
C THR A 7 -18.48 10.33 -2.08
N GLN A 8 -19.17 10.33 -0.98
CA GLN A 8 -18.54 9.97 0.19
C GLN A 8 -18.15 8.58 0.21
N SER A 9 -18.85 7.77 -0.48
CA SER A 9 -18.55 6.40 -0.38
C SER A 9 -17.55 6.03 -1.41
N ALA A 10 -17.01 6.99 -2.07
CA ALA A 10 -16.19 6.70 -3.20
C ALA A 10 -14.75 6.35 -2.96
N ASN A 11 -14.39 5.95 -1.78
CA ASN A 11 -13.03 5.48 -1.56
C ASN A 11 -12.84 4.19 -2.35
N PRO A 12 -11.95 4.19 -3.33
CA PRO A 12 -11.79 3.01 -4.18
C PRO A 12 -11.06 1.88 -3.47
N LYS A 13 -11.24 0.69 -4.00
CA LYS A 13 -10.53 -0.46 -3.50
C LYS A 13 -9.60 -0.95 -4.58
N CYS A 14 -8.47 -1.47 -4.20
CA CYS A 14 -7.55 -2.10 -5.12
C CYS A 14 -7.08 -3.41 -4.50
N PHE A 15 -6.39 -4.22 -5.29
CA PHE A 15 -5.90 -5.49 -4.79
C PHE A 15 -4.45 -5.72 -5.16
N LEU A 16 -3.78 -6.50 -4.34
CA LEU A 16 -2.43 -6.98 -4.61
C LEU A 16 -2.47 -8.48 -4.40
N ASP A 17 -2.11 -9.25 -5.43
CA ASP A 17 -1.96 -10.69 -5.30
C ASP A 17 -0.51 -10.95 -4.95
N ILE A 18 -0.27 -11.56 -3.82
CA ILE A 18 1.07 -11.75 -3.28
C ILE A 18 1.56 -13.16 -3.57
N ALA A 19 2.78 -13.27 -4.07
CA ALA A 19 3.40 -14.56 -4.33
C ALA A 19 4.69 -14.70 -3.52
N VAL A 20 4.95 -15.92 -3.07
CA VAL A 20 6.18 -16.27 -2.38
C VAL A 20 6.84 -17.34 -3.23
N GLU A 21 8.05 -17.08 -3.71
CA GLU A 21 8.77 -18.00 -4.59
C GLU A 21 7.89 -18.44 -5.76
N ASP A 22 7.24 -17.48 -6.40
CA ASP A 22 6.38 -17.68 -7.57
C ASP A 22 5.04 -18.40 -7.31
N LYS A 23 4.70 -18.62 -6.05
CA LYS A 23 3.44 -19.25 -5.73
C LYS A 23 2.53 -18.24 -5.06
N ILE A 24 1.35 -18.00 -5.62
CA ILE A 24 0.41 -17.04 -5.03
C ILE A 24 -0.10 -17.56 -3.71
N ILE A 25 0.06 -16.77 -2.66
CA ILE A 25 -0.37 -17.15 -1.32
C ILE A 25 -1.67 -16.47 -0.90
N GLY A 26 -2.11 -15.47 -1.62
CA GLY A 26 -3.37 -14.83 -1.32
C GLY A 26 -3.46 -13.42 -1.87
N ARG A 27 -4.58 -12.79 -1.61
CA ARG A 27 -4.88 -11.45 -2.13
C ARG A 27 -5.12 -10.48 -0.97
N LEU A 28 -4.52 -9.31 -1.08
CA LEU A 28 -4.80 -8.23 -0.18
C LEU A 28 -5.80 -7.30 -0.87
N VAL A 29 -6.91 -7.00 -0.20
CA VAL A 29 -7.87 -6.02 -0.70
C VAL A 29 -7.70 -4.78 0.15
N ILE A 30 -7.47 -3.65 -0.49
CA ILE A 30 -7.10 -2.41 0.16
C ILE A 30 -8.08 -1.32 -0.18
N VAL A 31 -8.53 -0.56 0.83
CA VAL A 31 -9.32 0.62 0.58
C VAL A 31 -8.37 1.81 0.61
N LEU A 32 -8.48 2.68 -0.39
CA LEU A 32 -7.64 3.87 -0.48
C LEU A 32 -8.42 5.07 0.02
N ARG A 33 -7.79 5.87 0.89
CA ARG A 33 -8.46 7.00 1.53
C ARG A 33 -8.39 8.25 0.67
N MET A 34 -9.12 8.19 -0.43
CA MET A 34 -9.24 9.29 -1.38
C MET A 34 -9.88 10.52 -0.71
N ASP A 35 -10.69 10.28 0.30
CA ASP A 35 -11.39 11.34 1.03
C ASP A 35 -10.45 12.21 1.89
N VAL A 36 -9.31 11.68 2.28
CA VAL A 36 -8.37 12.41 3.15
C VAL A 36 -7.07 12.75 2.44
N VAL A 37 -6.55 11.83 1.64
CA VAL A 37 -5.29 12.03 0.93
C VAL A 37 -5.44 11.67 -0.56
N PRO A 38 -6.24 12.44 -1.29
CA PRO A 38 -6.51 12.12 -2.70
C PRO A 38 -5.28 12.01 -3.58
N LYS A 39 -4.29 12.86 -3.38
CA LYS A 39 -3.10 12.84 -4.22
C LYS A 39 -2.28 11.58 -3.98
N THR A 40 -2.07 11.23 -2.73
CA THR A 40 -1.29 10.04 -2.38
C THR A 40 -2.04 8.77 -2.79
N ALA A 41 -3.35 8.73 -2.56
CA ALA A 41 -4.16 7.58 -2.93
C ALA A 41 -4.21 7.41 -4.45
N GLN A 42 -4.28 8.48 -5.20
CA GLN A 42 -4.28 8.43 -6.67
C GLN A 42 -2.97 7.86 -7.19
N ASN A 43 -1.85 8.18 -6.55
CA ASN A 43 -0.57 7.64 -6.95
C ASN A 43 -0.59 6.11 -6.84
N PHE A 44 -1.04 5.61 -5.70
CA PHE A 44 -1.08 4.16 -5.48
C PHE A 44 -2.03 3.49 -6.48
N LEU A 45 -3.20 4.05 -6.67
CA LEU A 45 -4.18 3.48 -7.59
C LEU A 45 -3.62 3.47 -9.03
N GLY A 46 -3.00 4.55 -9.45
CA GLY A 46 -2.43 4.63 -10.79
C GLY A 46 -1.33 3.59 -11.02
N LEU A 47 -0.56 3.29 -9.97
CA LEU A 47 0.49 2.28 -10.07
C LEU A 47 -0.09 0.85 -9.97
N CYS A 48 -1.29 0.69 -9.40
CA CYS A 48 -1.96 -0.60 -9.40
C CYS A 48 -2.56 -0.88 -10.79
N THR A 49 -2.99 0.14 -11.50
CA THR A 49 -3.70 -0.02 -12.78
C THR A 49 -2.83 0.16 -14.01
N ASP A 50 -1.56 0.51 -13.81
CA ASP A 50 -0.61 0.70 -14.90
C ASP A 50 -1.04 1.83 -15.86
N GLU A 51 -1.73 2.83 -15.34
CA GLU A 51 -2.20 3.94 -16.17
C GLU A 51 -1.09 4.79 -16.75
N HIS A 52 0.06 4.78 -16.13
CA HIS A 52 1.17 5.64 -16.53
C HIS A 52 2.38 4.86 -17.05
N GLY A 53 2.15 3.63 -17.53
CA GLY A 53 3.23 2.81 -18.07
C GLY A 53 4.13 2.19 -17.02
N ARG A 54 3.75 2.27 -15.75
CA ARG A 54 4.49 1.67 -14.65
C ARG A 54 3.49 1.00 -13.73
N SER A 55 3.88 -0.08 -13.11
CA SER A 55 2.96 -0.81 -12.24
C SER A 55 3.70 -1.50 -11.12
N TYR A 56 3.00 -1.75 -10.05
CA TYR A 56 3.52 -2.54 -8.95
C TYR A 56 3.65 -4.02 -9.34
N LYS A 57 3.00 -4.43 -10.42
CA LYS A 57 3.04 -5.83 -10.85
C LYS A 57 4.48 -6.25 -11.12
N GLY A 58 4.89 -7.34 -10.52
CA GLY A 58 6.24 -7.88 -10.68
C GLY A 58 7.27 -7.29 -9.73
N THR A 59 6.90 -6.30 -8.94
CA THR A 59 7.86 -5.72 -7.98
C THR A 59 7.92 -6.58 -6.73
N THR A 60 8.97 -6.41 -5.93
CA THR A 60 9.16 -7.23 -4.75
C THR A 60 8.79 -6.51 -3.46
N ILE A 61 8.44 -7.28 -2.46
CA ILE A 61 8.35 -6.80 -1.09
C ILE A 61 9.67 -7.22 -0.48
N HIS A 62 10.64 -6.34 -0.54
CA HIS A 62 12.03 -6.66 -0.27
C HIS A 62 12.48 -6.46 1.17
N ARG A 63 11.65 -5.85 2.00
CA ARG A 63 12.01 -5.60 3.38
C ARG A 63 10.84 -5.94 4.28
N ILE A 64 11.03 -6.90 5.18
CA ILE A 64 10.00 -7.28 6.14
C ILE A 64 10.64 -7.35 7.51
N VAL A 65 10.16 -6.52 8.43
CA VAL A 65 10.59 -6.55 9.82
C VAL A 65 9.40 -7.06 10.61
N PRO A 66 9.47 -8.25 11.20
CA PRO A 66 8.34 -8.86 11.89
C PRO A 66 7.74 -7.94 12.95
N ASP A 67 6.44 -7.93 13.01
CA ASP A 67 5.67 -7.11 13.94
C ASP A 67 5.84 -5.62 13.74
N PHE A 68 6.43 -5.21 12.64
CA PHE A 68 6.62 -3.80 12.32
C PHE A 68 6.08 -3.49 10.93
N ILE A 69 6.84 -3.74 9.86
CA ILE A 69 6.39 -3.40 8.51
C ILE A 69 6.82 -4.41 7.45
N ALA A 70 6.07 -4.43 6.33
CA ALA A 70 6.47 -5.08 5.10
C ALA A 70 6.53 -3.98 4.04
N GLN A 71 7.68 -3.77 3.42
CA GLN A 71 7.91 -2.67 2.50
C GLN A 71 8.28 -3.15 1.11
N GLY A 72 7.73 -2.50 0.11
CA GLY A 72 8.04 -2.82 -1.27
C GLY A 72 7.46 -1.78 -2.21
N GLY A 73 7.28 -2.19 -3.46
CA GLY A 73 6.63 -1.33 -4.44
C GLY A 73 7.55 -0.37 -5.16
N ASP A 74 8.83 -0.70 -5.28
CA ASP A 74 9.75 0.19 -5.98
C ASP A 74 9.62 -0.08 -7.48
N CYS A 75 8.91 0.78 -8.19
CA CYS A 75 8.72 0.64 -9.63
C CYS A 75 9.14 1.89 -10.39
N GLY A 76 10.01 2.68 -9.82
CA GLY A 76 10.59 3.82 -10.51
C GLY A 76 10.05 5.16 -10.05
N LYS A 77 9.20 5.79 -10.83
CA LYS A 77 8.69 7.11 -10.49
C LYS A 77 7.23 7.08 -10.13
N SER A 78 6.82 7.98 -9.27
CA SER A 78 5.41 8.16 -8.95
C SER A 78 4.68 8.67 -10.19
N ILE A 79 3.38 8.77 -10.12
CA ILE A 79 2.61 9.33 -11.24
C ILE A 79 2.84 10.84 -11.36
N TYR A 80 3.45 11.45 -10.36
CA TYR A 80 3.73 12.89 -10.35
C TYR A 80 5.21 13.22 -10.65
N GLY A 81 6.03 12.21 -10.88
CA GLY A 81 7.45 12.41 -11.12
C GLY A 81 8.29 11.71 -10.08
N LYS A 82 9.56 12.08 -9.94
CA LYS A 82 10.46 11.39 -9.05
C LYS A 82 10.00 11.40 -7.60
N LYS A 83 9.53 12.53 -7.12
CA LYS A 83 9.11 12.67 -5.73
C LYS A 83 7.93 13.60 -5.63
N PHE A 84 7.13 13.44 -4.60
CA PHE A 84 6.05 14.39 -4.33
C PHE A 84 5.93 14.63 -2.82
N GLU A 85 5.32 15.73 -2.48
CA GLU A 85 5.25 16.19 -1.11
C GLU A 85 4.39 15.32 -0.19
N ASP A 86 4.60 15.45 1.11
CA ASP A 86 3.74 14.81 2.10
C ASP A 86 2.42 15.56 2.10
N GLU A 87 1.35 14.90 1.75
CA GLU A 87 0.04 15.52 1.59
C GLU A 87 -0.53 16.02 2.92
N ASN A 88 -0.61 15.17 3.88
CA ASN A 88 -0.97 15.50 5.26
C ASN A 88 -0.71 14.27 6.12
N PHE A 89 -0.83 14.43 7.43
CA PHE A 89 -0.60 13.35 8.38
C PHE A 89 -1.83 13.10 9.25
N LYS A 90 -3.01 13.30 8.68
CA LYS A 90 -4.25 13.14 9.44
C LYS A 90 -4.55 11.71 9.83
N LEU A 91 -4.17 10.75 8.99
CA LEU A 91 -4.39 9.35 9.29
C LEU A 91 -3.19 8.80 10.05
N LEU A 92 -3.46 7.92 11.01
CA LEU A 92 -2.42 7.38 11.88
C LEU A 92 -2.17 5.91 11.64
N HIS A 93 -1.00 5.45 12.09
CA HIS A 93 -0.63 4.04 11.94
C HIS A 93 -1.20 3.24 13.11
N LYS A 94 -2.50 2.98 13.07
CA LYS A 94 -3.15 2.24 14.15
C LYS A 94 -3.34 0.79 13.80
N GLY A 95 -2.52 -0.05 14.38
CA GLY A 95 -2.68 -1.49 14.22
C GLY A 95 -2.08 -2.05 12.95
N LYS A 96 -2.47 -3.27 12.64
CA LYS A 96 -1.93 -4.01 11.53
C LYS A 96 -2.71 -3.75 10.27
N GLY A 97 -2.04 -3.74 9.14
CA GLY A 97 -2.72 -3.59 7.84
C GLY A 97 -2.88 -2.16 7.35
N ILE A 98 -2.12 -1.24 7.89
CA ILE A 98 -2.16 0.16 7.45
C ILE A 98 -1.15 0.37 6.33
N LEU A 99 -1.58 1.01 5.23
CA LEU A 99 -0.69 1.34 4.14
C LEU A 99 -0.20 2.77 4.29
N SER A 100 1.09 2.96 4.13
CA SER A 100 1.75 4.24 4.33
C SER A 100 2.90 4.38 3.35
N MET A 101 3.27 5.61 3.01
CA MET A 101 4.35 5.85 2.05
C MET A 101 5.71 5.72 2.70
N ALA A 102 6.60 4.96 2.06
CA ALA A 102 7.99 4.94 2.46
C ALA A 102 8.62 6.25 1.98
N ASN A 103 9.62 6.73 2.68
CA ASN A 103 10.32 7.94 2.28
C ASN A 103 11.73 7.95 2.85
N THR A 104 12.52 8.94 2.42
CA THR A 104 13.88 9.13 2.94
C THR A 104 13.99 10.51 3.57
N GLY A 105 12.90 11.01 4.11
CA GLY A 105 12.81 12.31 4.75
C GLY A 105 11.58 13.04 4.25
N PRO A 106 11.36 14.28 4.70
CA PRO A 106 10.18 15.03 4.31
C PRO A 106 10.06 15.23 2.80
N HIS A 107 8.86 15.09 2.30
CA HIS A 107 8.55 15.37 0.89
C HIS A 107 9.36 14.55 -0.11
N THR A 108 9.56 13.26 0.19
CA THR A 108 10.29 12.37 -0.71
C THR A 108 9.48 11.13 -1.09
N ASN A 109 8.15 11.26 -1.17
CA ASN A 109 7.29 10.15 -1.55
C ASN A 109 7.46 9.83 -3.04
N SER A 110 7.46 8.56 -3.37
CA SER A 110 7.56 8.12 -4.76
C SER A 110 6.64 6.93 -5.00
N THR A 111 7.19 5.72 -5.16
CA THR A 111 6.36 4.53 -5.39
C THR A 111 6.37 3.59 -4.21
N ALA A 112 7.45 3.54 -3.45
CA ALA A 112 7.59 2.58 -2.38
C ALA A 112 6.61 2.84 -1.24
N PHE A 113 6.08 1.78 -0.69
CA PHE A 113 5.13 1.86 0.41
C PHE A 113 5.42 0.74 1.40
N PHE A 114 4.80 0.82 2.57
CA PHE A 114 4.85 -0.29 3.50
C PHE A 114 3.46 -0.58 4.06
N ILE A 115 3.31 -1.79 4.56
CA ILE A 115 2.08 -2.21 5.22
C ILE A 115 2.46 -2.54 6.65
N SER A 116 1.75 -1.99 7.62
CA SER A 116 2.08 -2.25 9.01
C SER A 116 1.76 -3.70 9.37
N LEU A 117 2.65 -4.33 10.12
CA LEU A 117 2.48 -5.69 10.62
C LEU A 117 2.23 -5.68 12.12
N GLY A 118 2.18 -4.52 12.72
CA GLY A 118 1.94 -4.34 14.13
C GLY A 118 1.80 -2.86 14.43
N ASP A 119 2.08 -2.46 15.64
CA ASP A 119 1.94 -1.08 16.05
C ASP A 119 3.10 -0.24 15.48
N CYS A 120 2.75 0.77 14.70
CA CYS A 120 3.72 1.65 14.08
C CYS A 120 3.51 3.09 14.50
N LYS A 121 3.02 3.31 15.70
CA LYS A 121 2.74 4.65 16.19
C LYS A 121 3.90 5.62 16.03
N ARG A 122 5.12 5.15 16.17
CA ARG A 122 6.28 6.03 16.05
C ARG A 122 6.48 6.61 14.65
N LEU A 123 5.73 6.11 13.67
CA LEU A 123 5.82 6.61 12.30
C LEU A 123 4.77 7.70 12.03
N ASP A 124 3.86 7.96 12.99
CA ASP A 124 2.84 8.98 12.83
C ASP A 124 3.52 10.35 12.66
N GLY A 125 3.02 11.12 11.72
CA GLY A 125 3.58 12.44 11.45
C GLY A 125 4.85 12.44 10.62
N LYS A 126 5.33 11.26 10.22
CA LYS A 126 6.55 11.15 9.41
C LYS A 126 6.28 10.46 8.08
N HIS A 127 5.29 9.60 8.03
CA HIS A 127 4.90 8.88 6.81
C HIS A 127 3.42 9.08 6.57
N VAL A 128 3.05 9.32 5.32
CA VAL A 128 1.67 9.60 4.95
C VAL A 128 0.89 8.30 4.82
N VAL A 129 -0.07 8.10 5.71
CA VAL A 129 -0.96 6.94 5.67
C VAL A 129 -2.02 7.21 4.61
N PHE A 130 -2.28 6.26 3.74
CA PHE A 130 -3.24 6.45 2.66
C PHE A 130 -4.21 5.29 2.43
N GLY A 131 -4.08 4.22 3.15
CA GLY A 131 -4.96 3.06 2.92
C GLY A 131 -4.97 2.07 4.04
N LYS A 132 -5.78 1.04 3.87
CA LYS A 132 -5.94 0.02 4.89
C LYS A 132 -6.32 -1.30 4.24
N VAL A 133 -5.77 -2.39 4.74
CA VAL A 133 -6.11 -3.72 4.26
C VAL A 133 -7.48 -4.09 4.81
N MET A 134 -8.41 -4.38 3.92
CA MET A 134 -9.76 -4.78 4.28
C MET A 134 -9.92 -6.29 4.33
N GLU A 135 -9.25 -7.00 3.43
CA GLU A 135 -9.29 -8.46 3.37
C GLU A 135 -7.90 -8.99 3.11
N GLY A 136 -7.62 -10.19 3.58
CA GLY A 136 -6.32 -10.81 3.35
C GLY A 136 -5.35 -10.67 4.49
N LYS A 137 -5.82 -10.41 5.70
CA LYS A 137 -4.91 -10.25 6.83
C LYS A 137 -4.08 -11.50 7.09
N GLU A 138 -4.59 -12.67 6.72
CA GLU A 138 -3.83 -13.90 6.85
C GLU A 138 -2.57 -13.88 5.98
N VAL A 139 -2.61 -13.14 4.86
CA VAL A 139 -1.44 -12.99 4.00
C VAL A 139 -0.37 -12.20 4.77
N LEU A 140 -0.80 -11.20 5.54
CA LEU A 140 0.14 -10.39 6.33
C LEU A 140 0.80 -11.26 7.41
N ASP A 141 0.09 -12.24 7.96
CA ASP A 141 0.66 -13.12 8.95
C ASP A 141 1.74 -14.00 8.33
N ILE A 142 1.52 -14.45 7.10
CA ILE A 142 2.51 -15.24 6.39
C ILE A 142 3.75 -14.39 6.12
N LEU A 143 3.56 -13.14 5.66
CA LEU A 143 4.68 -12.25 5.40
C LEU A 143 5.47 -11.96 6.68
N ASN A 144 4.77 -11.82 7.78
CA ASN A 144 5.41 -11.56 9.07
C ASN A 144 6.41 -12.66 9.40
N GLY A 145 6.08 -13.90 9.06
CA GLY A 145 6.95 -15.03 9.31
C GLY A 145 8.14 -15.15 8.37
N LEU A 146 8.18 -14.34 7.31
CA LEU A 146 9.26 -14.39 6.33
C LEU A 146 10.30 -13.29 6.51
N GLY A 147 10.14 -12.45 7.50
CA GLY A 147 11.06 -11.33 7.73
C GLY A 147 12.17 -11.63 8.71
N SER A 148 12.93 -10.61 9.01
CA SER A 148 14.02 -10.69 9.98
C SER A 148 14.20 -9.34 10.63
N THR A 149 14.96 -9.28 11.71
CA THR A 149 15.20 -8.01 12.41
C THR A 149 15.92 -7.00 11.52
N GLU A 150 16.69 -7.46 10.55
CA GLU A 150 17.39 -6.56 9.63
C GLU A 150 16.51 -6.24 8.42
N GLY A 151 15.37 -6.87 8.30
CA GLY A 151 14.46 -6.62 7.20
C GLY A 151 14.67 -7.54 5.99
N ARG A 152 15.69 -8.38 6.00
CA ARG A 152 15.92 -9.30 4.89
C ARG A 152 14.82 -10.36 4.87
N THR A 153 14.28 -10.65 3.69
CA THR A 153 13.25 -11.66 3.58
C THR A 153 13.86 -13.04 3.37
N GLN A 154 13.25 -14.06 3.96
CA GLN A 154 13.74 -15.42 3.87
C GLN A 154 13.44 -16.05 2.52
N LYS A 155 12.42 -15.54 1.84
CA LYS A 155 12.04 -16.01 0.51
C LYS A 155 11.69 -14.80 -0.34
N ILE A 156 11.70 -14.96 -1.66
CA ILE A 156 11.38 -13.86 -2.54
C ILE A 156 9.87 -13.63 -2.52
N VAL A 157 9.45 -12.43 -2.17
CA VAL A 157 8.05 -12.06 -2.11
C VAL A 157 7.78 -11.04 -3.20
N THR A 158 6.80 -11.30 -4.06
CA THR A 158 6.48 -10.38 -5.16
C THR A 158 5.00 -10.04 -5.17
N ILE A 159 4.70 -8.92 -5.82
CA ILE A 159 3.32 -8.56 -6.13
C ILE A 159 3.07 -9.18 -7.51
N ALA A 160 2.44 -10.34 -7.54
CA ALA A 160 2.24 -11.09 -8.78
C ALA A 160 1.24 -10.41 -9.69
N ASN A 161 0.27 -9.73 -9.12
CA ASN A 161 -0.73 -9.02 -9.88
C ASN A 161 -1.33 -7.92 -9.01
N CYS A 162 -1.91 -6.90 -9.62
CA CYS A 162 -2.55 -5.82 -8.89
C CYS A 162 -3.55 -5.12 -9.81
N GLY A 163 -4.46 -4.37 -9.22
CA GLY A 163 -5.45 -3.66 -10.03
C GLY A 163 -6.50 -2.99 -9.18
N HIS A 164 -7.41 -2.35 -9.86
CA HIS A 164 -8.57 -1.70 -9.26
C HIS A 164 -9.65 -2.75 -9.06
N LEU A 165 -10.26 -2.78 -7.89
CA LEU A 165 -11.28 -3.75 -7.61
C LEU A 165 -12.63 -3.06 -7.63
N GLU A 166 -13.45 -3.41 -8.59
CA GLU A 166 -14.74 -2.79 -8.70
C GLU A 166 -15.73 -3.32 -7.70
N ASP A 167 -16.69 -2.46 -7.36
CA ASP A 167 -17.68 -2.80 -6.40
C ASP A 167 -18.59 -3.85 -6.98
N ALA A 168 -18.85 -4.88 -6.26
CA ALA A 168 -19.72 -5.94 -6.74
C ALA A 168 -21.08 -5.46 -7.10
N LYS A 169 -21.55 -4.40 -6.53
CA LYS A 169 -22.81 -3.91 -6.84
C LYS A 169 -22.89 -3.33 -8.17
N SER A 170 -21.83 -2.95 -8.74
CA SER A 170 -21.86 -2.31 -10.00
C SER A 170 -22.28 -3.31 -11.05
N MET A 171 -22.48 -4.53 -10.71
CA MET A 171 -22.97 -5.45 -11.67
C MET A 171 -24.45 -5.43 -11.78
#